data_f96a3ac905b88598b472efb6ee26b97b
#
_entry.id   f96a3ac905b88598b472efb6ee26b97b
#
_cell.length_a   1.000
_cell.length_b   1.000
_cell.length_c   1.000
_cell.angle_alpha   90.00
_cell.angle_beta   90.00
_cell.angle_gamma   90.00
#
_symmetry.space_group_name_H-M   'P 1'
#
loop_
_entity.id
_entity.type
_entity.pdbx_description
1 polymer ?
#
loop_
_entity_poly.entity_id
_entity_poly.type
_entity_poly.pdbx_seq_one_letter_code
_entity_poly.pdbx_strand_id
1 'polypeptide(L)'
;AEVFEKRSSAFFAKGLVFNKFTGSRGKSGSNDANAEYLAALRKALDDEEVAYQFAELGKVDIGGGGTIAYIMANYGMEVIDSGVAVLCMHAPWEITSKADIYEAYKGYKAFLKNM
;
A
#
# COMPACT_ATOMS: atom_id res chain seq x y z
N ALA A 1 13.68 -5.27 -10.54
CA ALA A 1 13.65 -6.32 -9.50
C ALA A 1 15.02 -6.66 -8.95
N GLU A 2 16.10 -6.20 -9.56
CA GLU A 2 17.46 -6.51 -9.07
C GLU A 2 17.77 -5.88 -7.72
N VAL A 3 17.12 -4.77 -7.40
CA VAL A 3 17.34 -4.03 -6.16
C VAL A 3 16.21 -4.20 -5.14
N PHE A 4 15.22 -5.05 -5.45
CA PHE A 4 14.05 -5.23 -4.60
C PHE A 4 13.90 -6.70 -4.21
N GLU A 5 13.48 -6.92 -2.99
CA GLU A 5 13.10 -8.26 -2.54
C GLU A 5 11.79 -8.65 -3.22
N LYS A 6 11.78 -9.76 -3.94
CA LYS A 6 10.58 -10.21 -4.68
C LYS A 6 9.36 -10.39 -3.80
N ARG A 7 9.55 -10.90 -2.58
CA ARG A 7 8.45 -11.14 -1.65
C ARG A 7 7.80 -9.85 -1.17
N SER A 8 8.54 -8.75 -1.27
CA SER A 8 8.08 -7.44 -0.83
C SER A 8 7.72 -6.53 -2.00
N SER A 9 7.68 -7.05 -3.22
CA SER A 9 7.35 -6.27 -4.41
C SER A 9 5.89 -6.41 -4.77
N ALA A 10 5.33 -5.35 -5.35
CA ALA A 10 3.98 -5.38 -5.89
C ALA A 10 3.99 -5.96 -7.29
N PHE A 11 2.99 -6.77 -7.61
CA PHE A 11 2.86 -7.41 -8.91
C PHE A 11 1.53 -7.04 -9.56
N PHE A 12 1.52 -6.96 -10.89
CA PHE A 12 0.29 -6.76 -11.66
C PHE A 12 -0.66 -7.92 -11.46
N ALA A 13 -1.96 -7.62 -11.49
CA ALA A 13 -3.06 -8.58 -11.39
C ALA A 13 -3.09 -9.37 -10.08
N LYS A 14 -2.47 -8.83 -9.04
CA LYS A 14 -2.52 -9.41 -7.69
C LYS A 14 -3.37 -8.59 -6.74
N GLY A 15 -4.04 -7.58 -7.24
CA GLY A 15 -5.01 -6.80 -6.50
C GLY A 15 -4.46 -5.51 -5.90
N LEU A 16 -5.22 -4.98 -4.96
CA LEU A 16 -4.89 -3.76 -4.24
C LEU A 16 -3.58 -3.94 -3.45
N VAL A 17 -2.72 -2.96 -3.49
CA VAL A 17 -1.41 -3.00 -2.81
C VAL A 17 -1.47 -2.18 -1.53
N PHE A 18 -0.95 -2.74 -0.45
CA PHE A 18 -0.78 -2.04 0.82
C PHE A 18 0.69 -1.96 1.18
N ASN A 19 1.14 -0.79 1.57
CA ASN A 19 2.48 -0.56 2.09
C ASN A 19 2.37 -0.36 3.60
N LYS A 20 2.83 -1.36 4.35
CA LYS A 20 2.77 -1.34 5.81
C LYS A 20 3.63 -0.22 6.37
N PHE A 21 4.82 -0.03 5.81
CA PHE A 21 5.76 0.97 6.26
C PHE A 21 5.81 2.11 5.25
N THR A 22 5.66 3.34 5.73
CA THR A 22 5.80 4.54 4.92
C THR A 22 6.78 5.49 5.58
N GLY A 23 7.47 6.27 4.77
CA GLY A 23 8.54 7.13 5.20
C GLY A 23 9.78 6.82 4.39
N SER A 24 10.63 7.79 4.17
CA SER A 24 11.82 7.60 3.37
C SER A 24 12.92 8.57 3.77
N ARG A 25 14.06 8.37 3.18
CA ARG A 25 15.28 9.13 3.46
C ARG A 25 15.01 10.62 3.59
N GLY A 26 15.61 11.23 4.59
CA GLY A 26 15.55 12.65 4.81
C GLY A 26 14.23 13.19 5.29
N LYS A 27 13.21 12.34 5.42
CA LYS A 27 11.93 12.74 5.97
C LYS A 27 11.92 12.50 7.47
N SER A 28 11.45 13.48 8.21
CA SER A 28 11.25 13.32 9.64
C SER A 28 9.94 12.57 9.85
N GLY A 29 10.03 11.40 10.46
CA GLY A 29 8.88 10.59 10.75
C GLY A 29 8.61 9.51 9.71
N SER A 30 7.99 8.47 10.17
CA SER A 30 7.60 7.33 9.38
C SER A 30 6.36 6.72 10.01
N ASN A 31 5.68 5.86 9.28
CA ASN A 31 4.56 5.09 9.81
C ASN A 31 4.77 3.61 9.51
N ASP A 32 4.58 2.78 10.52
CA ASP A 32 4.55 1.34 10.39
C ASP A 32 3.21 0.87 10.97
N ALA A 33 2.30 0.45 10.11
CA ALA A 33 0.97 0.05 10.54
C ALA A 33 1.05 -1.12 11.52
N ASN A 34 0.34 -1.02 12.65
CA ASN A 34 0.41 -2.05 13.69
C ASN A 34 -0.37 -3.31 13.29
N ALA A 35 -0.05 -4.41 13.96
CA ALA A 35 -0.62 -5.72 13.62
C ALA A 35 -2.13 -5.78 13.83
N GLU A 36 -2.64 -5.11 14.85
CA GLU A 36 -4.07 -5.08 15.14
C GLU A 36 -4.86 -4.38 14.05
N TYR A 37 -4.34 -3.25 13.56
CA TYR A 37 -4.94 -2.53 12.45
C TYR A 37 -4.91 -3.35 11.18
N LEU A 38 -3.78 -4.01 10.90
CA LEU A 38 -3.66 -4.90 9.73
C LEU A 38 -4.64 -6.07 9.81
N ALA A 39 -4.82 -6.65 10.98
CA ALA A 39 -5.77 -7.74 11.17
C ALA A 39 -7.21 -7.29 10.89
N ALA A 40 -7.59 -6.12 11.37
CA ALA A 40 -8.92 -5.56 11.13
C ALA A 40 -9.10 -5.25 9.64
N LEU A 41 -8.09 -4.69 8.99
CA LEU A 41 -8.12 -4.38 7.56
C LEU A 41 -8.26 -5.65 6.72
N ARG A 42 -7.47 -6.68 7.03
CA ARG A 42 -7.53 -7.95 6.30
C ARG A 42 -8.90 -8.61 6.46
N LYS A 43 -9.47 -8.56 7.65
CA LYS A 43 -10.81 -9.10 7.87
C LYS A 43 -11.84 -8.37 7.03
N ALA A 44 -11.80 -7.04 7.00
CA ALA A 44 -12.73 -6.25 6.22
C ALA A 44 -12.66 -6.59 4.72
N LEU A 45 -11.45 -6.78 4.21
CA LEU A 45 -11.24 -7.10 2.80
C LEU A 45 -11.60 -8.54 2.47
N ASP A 46 -11.25 -9.49 3.34
CA ASP A 46 -11.54 -10.91 3.14
C ASP A 46 -13.05 -11.16 3.16
N ASP A 47 -13.79 -10.46 4.02
CA ASP A 47 -15.25 -10.61 4.10
C ASP A 47 -15.94 -10.17 2.81
N GLU A 48 -15.33 -9.27 2.03
CA GLU A 48 -15.87 -8.80 0.76
C GLU A 48 -15.15 -9.42 -0.45
N GLU A 49 -14.32 -10.44 -0.21
CA GLU A 49 -13.59 -11.16 -1.25
C GLU A 49 -12.75 -10.26 -2.15
N VAL A 50 -12.07 -9.27 -1.56
CA VAL A 50 -11.17 -8.37 -2.28
C VAL A 50 -9.79 -8.98 -2.36
N ALA A 51 -9.20 -8.99 -3.56
CA ALA A 51 -7.82 -9.41 -3.74
C ALA A 51 -6.87 -8.26 -3.34
N TYR A 52 -5.87 -8.58 -2.55
CA TYR A 52 -4.90 -7.58 -2.10
C TYR A 52 -3.53 -8.23 -1.88
N GLN A 53 -2.52 -7.37 -1.80
CA GLN A 53 -1.14 -7.79 -1.56
C GLN A 53 -0.44 -6.75 -0.70
N PHE A 54 0.63 -7.18 -0.02
CA PHE A 54 1.47 -6.27 0.76
C PHE A 54 2.80 -6.10 0.06
N ALA A 55 3.33 -4.89 0.09
CA ALA A 55 4.61 -4.58 -0.55
C ALA A 55 5.37 -3.54 0.24
N GLU A 56 6.68 -3.52 0.02
CA GLU A 56 7.56 -2.46 0.51
C GLU A 56 8.17 -1.78 -0.71
N LEU A 57 8.42 -0.49 -0.61
CA LEU A 57 8.95 0.27 -1.72
C LEU A 57 10.46 0.43 -1.61
N GLY A 58 11.17 -0.16 -2.55
CA GLY A 58 12.58 0.09 -2.73
C GLY A 58 13.48 -0.50 -1.68
N LYS A 59 14.66 0.06 -1.60
CA LYS A 59 15.67 -0.32 -0.60
C LYS A 59 15.36 0.31 0.73
N VAL A 60 15.72 -0.40 1.80
CA VAL A 60 15.65 0.14 3.17
C VAL A 60 16.45 1.46 3.21
N ASP A 61 15.88 2.46 3.85
CA ASP A 61 16.43 3.80 4.05
C ASP A 61 16.56 4.66 2.78
N ILE A 62 16.58 4.06 1.61
CA ILE A 62 16.73 4.79 0.35
C ILE A 62 15.39 4.91 -0.36
N GLY A 63 14.64 3.82 -0.43
CA GLY A 63 13.32 3.82 -1.02
C GLY A 63 12.25 4.00 0.03
N GLY A 64 11.01 3.94 -0.41
CA GLY A 64 9.88 3.98 0.51
C GLY A 64 8.82 4.97 0.05
N GLY A 65 7.63 4.77 0.56
CA GLY A 65 6.49 5.58 0.24
C GLY A 65 6.61 6.97 0.85
N GLY A 66 6.76 7.97 0.00
CA GLY A 66 6.83 9.36 0.45
C GLY A 66 5.45 10.00 0.50
N THR A 67 4.47 9.32 1.02
CA THR A 67 3.09 9.76 1.01
C THR A 67 2.75 10.62 2.21
N ILE A 68 1.51 11.07 2.27
CA ILE A 68 1.00 11.82 3.42
C ILE A 68 0.72 10.92 4.63
N ALA A 69 0.87 9.61 4.48
CA ALA A 69 0.53 8.65 5.54
C ALA A 69 1.28 8.95 6.85
N TYR A 70 2.59 9.22 6.77
CA TYR A 70 3.36 9.51 7.98
C TYR A 70 2.91 10.82 8.65
N ILE A 71 2.46 11.79 7.87
CA ILE A 71 1.96 13.06 8.39
C ILE A 71 0.67 12.82 9.19
N MET A 72 -0.24 12.04 8.63
CA MET A 72 -1.49 11.69 9.31
C MET A 72 -1.23 10.85 10.55
N ALA A 73 -0.26 9.96 10.50
CA ALA A 73 0.10 9.12 11.64
C ALA A 73 0.61 9.96 12.82
N ASN A 74 1.24 11.10 12.55
CA ASN A 74 1.71 12.01 13.61
C ASN A 74 0.56 12.60 14.43
N TYR A 75 -0.66 12.56 13.93
CA TYR A 75 -1.85 12.98 14.66
C TYR A 75 -2.51 11.84 15.44
N GLY A 76 -1.85 10.69 15.53
CA GLY A 76 -2.37 9.55 16.27
C GLY A 76 -3.37 8.69 15.50
N MET A 77 -3.49 8.90 14.20
CA MET A 77 -4.39 8.11 13.36
C MET A 77 -3.79 6.74 13.03
N GLU A 78 -4.67 5.75 12.90
CA GLU A 78 -4.31 4.47 12.32
C GLU A 78 -4.27 4.64 10.79
N VAL A 79 -3.10 4.47 10.18
CA VAL A 79 -2.88 4.80 8.78
C VAL A 79 -2.13 3.68 8.07
N ILE A 80 -2.52 3.40 6.84
CA ILE A 80 -1.77 2.53 5.94
C ILE A 80 -1.84 3.13 4.53
N ASP A 81 -0.76 3.01 3.79
CA ASP A 81 -0.70 3.46 2.41
C ASP A 81 -1.22 2.39 1.46
N SER A 82 -1.98 2.80 0.46
CA SER A 82 -2.68 1.87 -0.42
C SER A 82 -2.74 2.41 -1.84
N GLY A 83 -2.67 1.50 -2.80
CA GLY A 83 -2.76 1.87 -4.22
C GLY A 83 -2.75 0.66 -5.11
N VAL A 84 -2.39 0.85 -6.36
CA VAL A 84 -2.28 -0.23 -7.34
C VAL A 84 -0.85 -0.35 -7.83
N ALA A 85 -0.47 -1.53 -8.29
CA ALA A 85 0.85 -1.74 -8.89
C ALA A 85 0.96 -0.96 -10.20
N VAL A 86 2.05 -0.23 -10.39
CA VAL A 86 2.26 0.65 -11.53
C VAL A 86 3.64 0.40 -12.12
N LEU A 87 3.71 0.35 -13.44
CA LEU A 87 4.98 0.39 -14.16
C LEU A 87 5.28 1.82 -14.56
N CYS A 88 6.56 2.18 -14.54
CA CYS A 88 7.04 3.50 -14.94
C CYS A 88 6.47 4.64 -14.11
N MET A 89 6.39 4.44 -12.81
CA MET A 89 5.91 5.46 -11.87
C MET A 89 6.71 6.76 -12.03
N HIS A 90 6.00 7.88 -12.08
CA HIS A 90 6.54 9.24 -12.28
C HIS A 90 7.04 9.51 -13.69
N ALA A 91 6.87 8.57 -14.62
CA ALA A 91 7.16 8.82 -16.04
C ALA A 91 5.97 9.51 -16.71
N PRO A 92 6.16 10.09 -17.92
CA PRO A 92 5.04 10.67 -18.67
C PRO A 92 3.94 9.67 -19.02
N TRP A 93 4.29 8.39 -19.13
CA TRP A 93 3.34 7.31 -19.36
C TRP A 93 3.52 6.26 -18.29
N GLU A 94 2.43 5.97 -17.58
CA GLU A 94 2.40 4.95 -16.55
C GLU A 94 1.40 3.87 -16.94
N ILE A 95 1.64 2.63 -16.52
CA ILE A 95 0.80 1.50 -16.87
C ILE A 95 0.34 0.81 -15.60
N THR A 96 -0.96 0.54 -15.51
CA THR A 96 -1.52 -0.27 -14.43
C THR A 96 -2.54 -1.25 -14.98
N SER A 97 -2.92 -2.23 -14.19
CA SER A 97 -3.89 -3.26 -14.58
C SER A 97 -5.31 -2.79 -14.26
N LYS A 98 -6.21 -2.93 -15.22
CA LYS A 98 -7.65 -2.63 -14.99
C LYS A 98 -8.24 -3.53 -13.92
N ALA A 99 -7.79 -4.77 -13.83
CA ALA A 99 -8.24 -5.70 -12.78
C ALA A 99 -7.86 -5.18 -11.39
N ASP A 100 -6.65 -4.63 -11.26
CA ASP A 100 -6.19 -4.07 -10.00
C ASP A 100 -6.98 -2.81 -9.61
N ILE A 101 -7.34 -1.98 -10.59
CA ILE A 101 -8.18 -0.81 -10.36
C ILE A 101 -9.56 -1.23 -9.86
N TYR A 102 -10.13 -2.29 -10.43
CA TYR A 102 -11.41 -2.82 -9.97
C TYR A 102 -11.31 -3.34 -8.54
N GLU A 103 -10.24 -4.07 -8.23
CA GLU A 103 -10.03 -4.57 -6.86
C GLU A 103 -9.80 -3.42 -5.88
N ALA A 104 -9.15 -2.32 -6.31
CA ALA A 104 -8.98 -1.14 -5.48
C ALA A 104 -10.35 -0.49 -5.17
N TYR A 105 -11.23 -0.41 -6.17
CA TYR A 105 -12.59 0.07 -5.96
C TYR A 105 -13.32 -0.77 -4.90
N LYS A 106 -13.27 -2.09 -5.06
CA LYS A 106 -13.89 -3.01 -4.10
C LYS A 106 -13.27 -2.86 -2.70
N GLY A 107 -11.95 -2.72 -2.65
CA GLY A 107 -11.23 -2.59 -1.39
C GLY A 107 -11.60 -1.33 -0.63
N TYR A 108 -11.66 -0.20 -1.31
CA TYR A 108 -12.04 1.06 -0.67
C TYR A 108 -13.49 1.02 -0.20
N LYS A 109 -14.37 0.42 -0.99
CA LYS A 109 -15.77 0.23 -0.60
C LYS A 109 -15.89 -0.66 0.63
N ALA A 110 -15.13 -1.76 0.67
CA ALA A 110 -15.12 -2.66 1.83
C ALA A 110 -14.59 -1.96 3.08
N PHE A 111 -13.55 -1.16 2.93
CA PHE A 111 -12.99 -0.38 4.04
C PHE A 111 -14.03 0.57 4.63
N LEU A 112 -14.69 1.34 3.78
CA LEU A 112 -15.69 2.31 4.23
C LEU A 112 -16.91 1.64 4.86
N LYS A 113 -17.26 0.44 4.40
CA LYS A 113 -18.41 -0.29 4.90
C LYS A 113 -18.13 -0.98 6.24
N ASN A 114 -16.93 -1.54 6.42
CA ASN A 114 -16.63 -2.45 7.52
C ASN A 114 -15.67 -1.89 8.56
N MET A 115 -15.17 -0.70 8.39
CA MET A 115 -14.25 -0.07 9.34
C MET A 115 -14.69 1.39 9.75
#